data_b3918386ba542d744431f0139345f981
#
_entry.id   b3918386ba542d744431f0139345f981
#
_cell.length_a   1.000
_cell.length_b   1.000
_cell.length_c   1.000
_cell.angle_alpha   90.00
_cell.angle_beta   90.00
_cell.angle_gamma   90.00
#
_symmetry.space_group_name_H-M   'P 1'
#
loop_
_entity.id
_entity.type
_entity.pdbx_description
1 polymer ?
#
loop_
_entity_poly.entity_id
_entity_poly.type
_entity_poly.pdbx_seq_one_letter_code
_entity_poly.pdbx_strand_id
1 'polypeptide(L)'
;MTYQFDHLVLIARDQILAVSDRLARLGFNLTPLSKHNLGSSNQLCMLDSTYLEVLGWEHGTIPQRKEIADLEIGLDALVFKTDDAEQCFKHLQEAGFEPNPIQDLSRPAQVNQNIYTALFKTVRFAVQPVAGLRIYFCEHLTPEYLWFDEVTKHPNNKNHLQEIVIASPDPCQTAN
;
A
#
# COMPACT_ATOMS: atom_id res chain seq x y z
N MET A 1 21.48 -3.19 3.61
CA MET A 1 20.45 -2.16 3.88
C MET A 1 19.26 -2.87 4.53
N THR A 2 18.65 -2.31 5.57
CA THR A 2 17.49 -2.94 6.23
C THR A 2 16.26 -2.11 5.88
N TYR A 3 15.28 -2.71 5.21
CA TYR A 3 14.03 -2.06 4.88
C TYR A 3 13.02 -2.24 6.02
N GLN A 4 12.27 -1.20 6.33
CA GLN A 4 11.18 -1.26 7.31
C GLN A 4 9.87 -1.58 6.59
N PHE A 5 8.98 -2.30 7.28
CA PHE A 5 7.63 -2.50 6.78
C PHE A 5 6.88 -1.17 6.74
N ASP A 6 6.19 -0.90 5.64
CA ASP A 6 5.45 0.34 5.41
C ASP A 6 3.94 0.10 5.49
N HIS A 7 3.41 -0.76 4.62
CA HIS A 7 1.98 -1.03 4.61
C HIS A 7 1.61 -2.38 4.00
N LEU A 8 0.39 -2.82 4.33
CA LEU A 8 -0.32 -3.92 3.68
C LEU A 8 -1.27 -3.39 2.63
N VAL A 9 -1.38 -4.09 1.51
CA VAL A 9 -2.41 -3.83 0.50
C VAL A 9 -3.50 -4.88 0.58
N LEU A 10 -4.73 -4.41 0.76
CA LEU A 10 -5.96 -5.20 0.66
C LEU A 10 -6.64 -4.85 -0.67
N ILE A 11 -6.65 -5.78 -1.61
CA ILE A 11 -7.39 -5.61 -2.86
C ILE A 11 -8.89 -5.68 -2.57
N ALA A 12 -9.60 -4.64 -2.96
CA ALA A 12 -11.06 -4.53 -2.84
C ALA A 12 -11.77 -4.53 -4.20
N ARG A 13 -11.03 -4.52 -5.31
CA ARG A 13 -11.56 -4.38 -6.67
C ARG A 13 -12.47 -3.15 -6.77
N ASP A 14 -13.69 -3.29 -7.28
CA ASP A 14 -14.70 -2.24 -7.37
C ASP A 14 -15.55 -2.08 -6.08
N GLN A 15 -15.12 -2.71 -4.96
CA GLN A 15 -15.84 -2.75 -3.68
C GLN A 15 -15.13 -1.96 -2.56
N ILE A 16 -14.31 -0.96 -2.89
CA ILE A 16 -13.54 -0.20 -1.90
C ILE A 16 -14.42 0.29 -0.75
N LEU A 17 -15.55 0.95 -1.06
CA LEU A 17 -16.44 1.51 -0.04
C LEU A 17 -17.06 0.42 0.85
N ALA A 18 -17.43 -0.74 0.27
CA ALA A 18 -18.00 -1.84 1.04
C ALA A 18 -16.97 -2.49 1.99
N VAL A 19 -15.72 -2.62 1.54
CA VAL A 19 -14.62 -3.13 2.37
C VAL A 19 -14.29 -2.12 3.47
N SER A 20 -14.19 -0.85 3.13
CA SER A 20 -13.92 0.24 4.08
C SER A 20 -15.01 0.36 5.15
N ASP A 21 -16.29 0.21 4.79
CA ASP A 21 -17.40 0.19 5.74
C ASP A 21 -17.27 -0.96 6.75
N ARG A 22 -16.79 -2.13 6.33
CA ARG A 22 -16.51 -3.24 7.27
C ARG A 22 -15.42 -2.88 8.28
N LEU A 23 -14.33 -2.23 7.83
CA LEU A 23 -13.28 -1.75 8.73
C LEU A 23 -13.80 -0.67 9.67
N ALA A 24 -14.63 0.25 9.17
CA ALA A 24 -15.25 1.30 9.98
C ALA A 24 -16.16 0.72 11.08
N ARG A 25 -16.92 -0.34 10.79
CA ARG A 25 -17.72 -1.08 11.80
C ARG A 25 -16.87 -1.78 12.86
N LEU A 26 -15.61 -2.10 12.56
CA LEU A 26 -14.64 -2.60 13.54
C LEU A 26 -14.00 -1.45 14.35
N GLY A 27 -14.42 -0.21 14.13
CA GLY A 27 -13.96 0.97 14.84
C GLY A 27 -12.68 1.58 14.30
N PHE A 28 -12.32 1.31 13.03
CA PHE A 28 -11.22 2.00 12.37
C PHE A 28 -11.71 3.24 11.61
N ASN A 29 -10.97 4.33 11.68
CA ASN A 29 -11.14 5.47 10.81
C ASN A 29 -10.36 5.22 9.51
N LEU A 30 -10.96 5.62 8.38
CA LEU A 30 -10.30 5.57 7.07
C LEU A 30 -10.22 6.98 6.48
N THR A 31 -9.19 7.22 5.69
CA THR A 31 -9.07 8.45 4.91
C THR A 31 -10.21 8.56 3.89
N PRO A 32 -10.53 9.75 3.39
CA PRO A 32 -11.42 9.90 2.25
C PRO A 32 -10.94 9.08 1.05
N LEU A 33 -11.89 8.63 0.20
CA LEU A 33 -11.56 7.96 -1.05
C LEU A 33 -10.70 8.88 -1.91
N SER A 34 -9.60 8.35 -2.42
CA SER A 34 -8.64 9.10 -3.23
C SER A 34 -8.26 8.32 -4.48
N LYS A 35 -8.03 9.03 -5.58
CA LYS A 35 -7.66 8.45 -6.87
C LYS A 35 -6.22 8.74 -7.21
N HIS A 36 -5.46 7.70 -7.49
CA HIS A 36 -4.10 7.81 -7.98
C HIS A 36 -4.05 8.30 -9.44
N ASN A 37 -2.98 9.00 -9.79
CA ASN A 37 -2.70 9.41 -11.17
C ASN A 37 -2.65 8.24 -12.16
N LEU A 38 -2.42 7.01 -11.68
CA LEU A 38 -2.38 5.78 -12.48
C LEU A 38 -3.75 5.07 -12.59
N GLY A 39 -4.82 5.66 -12.05
CA GLY A 39 -6.20 5.20 -12.25
C GLY A 39 -6.70 4.15 -11.27
N SER A 40 -5.95 3.80 -10.22
CA SER A 40 -6.50 3.11 -9.06
C SER A 40 -7.05 4.09 -8.03
N SER A 41 -7.94 3.63 -7.16
CA SER A 41 -8.46 4.40 -6.03
C SER A 41 -8.17 3.67 -4.72
N ASN A 42 -8.06 4.41 -3.62
CA ASN A 42 -7.80 3.83 -2.31
C ASN A 42 -8.48 4.58 -1.16
N GLN A 43 -8.58 3.90 -0.03
CA GLN A 43 -8.74 4.48 1.30
C GLN A 43 -7.70 3.85 2.23
N LEU A 44 -7.17 4.64 3.16
CA LEU A 44 -6.14 4.19 4.09
C LEU A 44 -6.70 4.10 5.51
N CYS A 45 -6.39 3.01 6.19
CA CYS A 45 -6.47 2.89 7.64
C CYS A 45 -5.07 3.15 8.19
N MET A 46 -4.83 4.38 8.64
CA MET A 46 -3.50 4.82 9.11
C MET A 46 -3.26 4.31 10.53
N LEU A 47 -2.10 3.75 10.77
CA LEU A 47 -1.62 3.36 12.08
C LEU A 47 -0.48 4.29 12.52
N ASP A 48 0.19 4.01 13.62
CA ASP A 48 1.25 4.89 14.15
C ASP A 48 2.44 5.07 13.19
N SER A 49 2.94 4.00 12.58
CA SER A 49 4.08 4.01 11.66
C SER A 49 3.85 3.25 10.35
N THR A 50 2.69 2.61 10.23
CA THR A 50 2.29 1.76 9.10
C THR A 50 0.84 2.06 8.70
N TYR A 51 0.33 1.40 7.65
CA TYR A 51 -1.09 1.48 7.32
C TYR A 51 -1.59 0.24 6.56
N LEU A 52 -2.92 0.08 6.53
CA LEU A 52 -3.61 -0.82 5.63
C LEU A 52 -4.20 -0.01 4.48
N GLU A 53 -3.81 -0.32 3.25
CA GLU A 53 -4.36 0.28 2.04
C GLU A 53 -5.49 -0.58 1.48
N VAL A 54 -6.71 -0.06 1.47
CA VAL A 54 -7.83 -0.64 0.72
C VAL A 54 -7.75 -0.13 -0.71
N LEU A 55 -7.25 -0.96 -1.62
CA LEU A 55 -6.92 -0.60 -3.01
C LEU A 55 -7.89 -1.25 -4.01
N GLY A 56 -8.27 -0.48 -5.02
CA GLY A 56 -9.11 -0.98 -6.09
C GLY A 56 -9.40 0.09 -7.14
N TRP A 57 -10.61 0.09 -7.65
CA TRP A 57 -11.12 1.09 -8.58
C TRP A 57 -12.57 1.45 -8.23
N GLU A 58 -13.08 2.54 -8.79
CA GLU A 58 -14.43 3.02 -8.51
C GLU A 58 -15.48 2.04 -9.07
N HIS A 59 -16.55 1.83 -8.31
CA HIS A 59 -17.63 0.94 -8.70
C HIS A 59 -18.21 1.31 -10.07
N GLY A 60 -18.44 0.30 -10.91
CA GLY A 60 -18.94 0.48 -12.26
C GLY A 60 -17.92 0.99 -13.28
N THR A 61 -16.65 1.15 -12.89
CA THR A 61 -15.57 1.51 -13.82
C THR A 61 -14.71 0.31 -14.21
N ILE A 62 -13.93 0.47 -15.28
CA ILE A 62 -12.95 -0.54 -15.72
C ILE A 62 -11.61 -0.23 -15.08
N PRO A 63 -10.91 -1.23 -14.49
CA PRO A 63 -9.59 -1.01 -13.93
C PRO A 63 -8.59 -0.57 -14.99
N GLN A 64 -7.92 0.56 -14.76
CA GLN A 64 -6.91 1.08 -15.67
C GLN A 64 -5.55 0.41 -15.46
N ARG A 65 -5.29 -0.04 -14.24
CA ARG A 65 -4.07 -0.76 -13.86
C ARG A 65 -4.25 -2.26 -14.08
N LYS A 66 -3.65 -2.78 -15.14
CA LYS A 66 -3.76 -4.19 -15.53
C LYS A 66 -3.23 -5.14 -14.44
N GLU A 67 -2.19 -4.73 -13.73
CA GLU A 67 -1.54 -5.56 -12.69
C GLU A 67 -2.40 -5.80 -11.45
N ILE A 68 -3.51 -5.05 -11.28
CA ILE A 68 -4.46 -5.29 -10.18
C ILE A 68 -5.84 -5.77 -10.68
N ALA A 69 -6.08 -5.73 -12.00
CA ALA A 69 -7.40 -6.02 -12.58
C ALA A 69 -7.88 -7.44 -12.31
N ASP A 70 -6.95 -8.40 -12.34
CA ASP A 70 -7.23 -9.83 -12.23
C ASP A 70 -7.01 -10.37 -10.80
N LEU A 71 -6.58 -9.51 -9.85
CA LEU A 71 -6.37 -9.92 -8.47
C LEU A 71 -7.69 -10.19 -7.76
N GLU A 72 -7.70 -11.21 -6.93
CA GLU A 72 -8.85 -11.52 -6.08
C GLU A 72 -8.95 -10.53 -4.91
N ILE A 73 -10.15 -10.42 -4.32
CA ILE A 73 -10.35 -9.63 -3.10
C ILE A 73 -9.63 -10.32 -1.94
N GLY A 74 -8.75 -9.60 -1.27
CA GLY A 74 -7.97 -10.13 -0.14
C GLY A 74 -6.68 -9.39 0.10
N LEU A 75 -5.93 -9.82 1.13
CA LEU A 75 -4.58 -9.35 1.37
C LEU A 75 -3.67 -9.81 0.23
N ASP A 76 -2.89 -8.88 -0.34
CA ASP A 76 -2.18 -9.11 -1.59
C ASP A 76 -0.70 -8.70 -1.53
N ALA A 77 -0.38 -7.53 -1.01
CA ALA A 77 0.99 -7.05 -1.06
C ALA A 77 1.55 -6.62 0.29
N LEU A 78 2.85 -6.91 0.48
CA LEU A 78 3.70 -6.32 1.51
C LEU A 78 4.51 -5.19 0.89
N VAL A 79 4.43 -4.01 1.47
CA VAL A 79 5.19 -2.86 1.01
C VAL A 79 6.21 -2.47 2.05
N PHE A 80 7.44 -2.25 1.60
CA PHE A 80 8.54 -1.82 2.45
C PHE A 80 8.89 -0.37 2.16
N LYS A 81 9.24 0.36 3.21
CA LYS A 81 9.66 1.75 3.13
C LYS A 81 11.09 1.85 2.62
N THR A 82 11.32 2.80 1.74
CA THR A 82 12.68 3.27 1.39
C THR A 82 12.72 4.79 1.50
N ASP A 83 13.88 5.32 1.90
CA ASP A 83 14.12 6.76 1.95
C ASP A 83 14.72 7.30 0.63
N ASP A 84 15.08 6.39 -0.31
CA ASP A 84 15.65 6.71 -1.62
C ASP A 84 15.33 5.59 -2.62
N ALA A 85 14.39 5.84 -3.52
CA ALA A 85 13.96 4.86 -4.52
C ALA A 85 15.05 4.55 -5.54
N GLU A 86 15.91 5.51 -5.89
CA GLU A 86 17.01 5.31 -6.83
C GLU A 86 18.09 4.39 -6.23
N GLN A 87 18.42 4.60 -4.95
CA GLN A 87 19.34 3.72 -4.23
C GLN A 87 18.74 2.32 -4.03
N CYS A 88 17.45 2.24 -3.69
CA CYS A 88 16.72 0.99 -3.59
C CYS A 88 16.77 0.20 -4.92
N PHE A 89 16.48 0.86 -6.02
CA PHE A 89 16.52 0.27 -7.36
C PHE A 89 17.90 -0.32 -7.68
N LYS A 90 18.97 0.43 -7.45
CA LYS A 90 20.35 -0.05 -7.68
C LYS A 90 20.70 -1.23 -6.79
N HIS A 91 20.31 -1.16 -5.51
CA HIS A 91 20.57 -2.23 -4.55
C HIS A 91 19.88 -3.54 -4.95
N LEU A 92 18.65 -3.47 -5.47
CA LEU A 92 17.95 -4.65 -5.99
C LEU A 92 18.65 -5.23 -7.22
N GLN A 93 19.13 -4.40 -8.14
CA GLN A 93 19.91 -4.86 -9.30
C GLN A 93 21.22 -5.54 -8.88
N GLU A 94 21.95 -4.96 -7.92
CA GLU A 94 23.20 -5.53 -7.37
C GLU A 94 22.95 -6.86 -6.65
N ALA A 95 21.76 -7.03 -6.05
CA ALA A 95 21.33 -8.28 -5.44
C ALA A 95 20.82 -9.34 -6.45
N GLY A 96 20.84 -9.03 -7.76
CA GLY A 96 20.45 -9.95 -8.82
C GLY A 96 18.96 -9.98 -9.15
N PHE A 97 18.18 -9.01 -8.64
CA PHE A 97 16.77 -8.85 -9.02
C PHE A 97 16.63 -7.97 -10.26
N GLU A 98 15.50 -8.09 -10.92
CA GLU A 98 15.11 -7.24 -12.06
C GLU A 98 13.96 -6.31 -11.64
N PRO A 99 14.23 -5.11 -11.08
CA PRO A 99 13.18 -4.15 -10.78
C PRO A 99 12.67 -3.47 -12.06
N ASN A 100 11.36 -3.20 -12.11
CA ASN A 100 10.77 -2.33 -13.12
C ASN A 100 11.28 -0.88 -12.93
N PRO A 101 11.28 -0.04 -13.97
CA PRO A 101 11.59 1.38 -13.82
C PRO A 101 10.83 2.03 -12.66
N ILE A 102 11.50 2.90 -11.93
CA ILE A 102 10.90 3.64 -10.82
C ILE A 102 9.66 4.38 -11.30
N GLN A 103 8.57 4.26 -10.57
CA GLN A 103 7.29 4.81 -10.95
C GLN A 103 6.87 5.91 -9.97
N ASP A 104 6.64 7.11 -10.50
CA ASP A 104 6.04 8.21 -9.77
C ASP A 104 4.54 7.94 -9.58
N LEU A 105 4.10 8.06 -8.33
CA LEU A 105 2.72 7.91 -7.94
C LEU A 105 2.26 9.15 -7.17
N SER A 106 1.07 9.62 -7.46
CA SER A 106 0.47 10.75 -6.75
C SER A 106 -1.03 10.55 -6.56
N ARG A 107 -1.55 11.17 -5.50
CA ARG A 107 -2.98 11.23 -5.25
C ARG A 107 -3.34 12.46 -4.41
N PRO A 108 -4.58 12.96 -4.47
CA PRO A 108 -5.07 13.92 -3.51
C PRO A 108 -5.01 13.37 -2.07
N ALA A 109 -4.69 14.22 -1.12
CA ALA A 109 -4.75 13.93 0.31
C ALA A 109 -5.46 15.09 1.02
N GLN A 110 -6.49 14.77 1.78
CA GLN A 110 -7.21 15.76 2.57
C GLN A 110 -6.61 15.83 3.96
N VAL A 111 -6.05 16.98 4.33
CA VAL A 111 -5.49 17.28 5.65
C VAL A 111 -6.15 18.55 6.19
N ASN A 112 -6.81 18.48 7.33
CA ASN A 112 -7.46 19.64 7.97
C ASN A 112 -8.29 20.50 7.01
N GLN A 113 -9.20 19.91 6.24
CA GLN A 113 -10.07 20.56 5.25
C GLN A 113 -9.36 21.11 3.99
N ASN A 114 -8.05 21.02 3.91
CA ASN A 114 -7.28 21.37 2.72
C ASN A 114 -6.96 20.13 1.89
N ILE A 115 -6.86 20.31 0.57
CA ILE A 115 -6.44 19.24 -0.35
C ILE A 115 -5.01 19.52 -0.78
N TYR A 116 -4.14 18.55 -0.51
CA TYR A 116 -2.73 18.53 -0.93
C TYR A 116 -2.54 17.41 -1.95
N THR A 117 -1.35 17.34 -2.53
CA THR A 117 -0.96 16.22 -3.37
C THR A 117 0.08 15.37 -2.63
N ALA A 118 -0.32 14.17 -2.25
CA ALA A 118 0.62 13.19 -1.73
C ALA A 118 1.42 12.59 -2.89
N LEU A 119 2.75 12.54 -2.72
CA LEU A 119 3.72 12.13 -3.73
C LEU A 119 4.54 10.95 -3.23
N PHE A 120 4.76 9.99 -4.14
CA PHE A 120 5.47 8.74 -3.85
C PHE A 120 6.33 8.33 -5.05
N LYS A 121 7.39 7.55 -4.76
CA LYS A 121 8.07 6.74 -5.76
C LYS A 121 7.97 5.27 -5.38
N THR A 122 7.71 4.39 -6.35
CA THR A 122 7.65 2.95 -6.09
C THR A 122 8.67 2.21 -6.92
N VAL A 123 9.32 1.21 -6.28
CA VAL A 123 10.23 0.27 -6.93
C VAL A 123 9.60 -1.12 -6.83
N ARG A 124 9.30 -1.71 -7.98
CA ARG A 124 8.57 -2.97 -8.09
C ARG A 124 9.40 -4.01 -8.80
N PHE A 125 9.30 -5.25 -8.41
CA PHE A 125 9.92 -6.36 -9.13
C PHE A 125 9.21 -6.63 -10.46
N ALA A 126 9.96 -6.92 -11.53
CA ALA A 126 9.42 -7.43 -12.77
C ALA A 126 8.86 -8.85 -12.59
N VAL A 127 9.58 -9.67 -11.81
CA VAL A 127 9.14 -10.98 -11.36
C VAL A 127 9.16 -10.99 -9.83
N GLN A 128 8.05 -11.34 -9.20
CA GLN A 128 7.96 -11.36 -7.74
C GLN A 128 8.90 -12.42 -7.14
N PRO A 129 9.66 -12.08 -6.08
CA PRO A 129 10.60 -13.02 -5.45
C PRO A 129 9.88 -14.17 -4.73
N VAL A 130 8.64 -13.96 -4.29
CA VAL A 130 7.82 -14.96 -3.63
C VAL A 130 6.55 -15.20 -4.44
N ALA A 131 6.33 -16.45 -4.83
CA ALA A 131 5.13 -16.83 -5.60
C ALA A 131 3.85 -16.57 -4.78
N GLY A 132 2.87 -15.89 -5.40
CA GLY A 132 1.58 -15.59 -4.78
C GLY A 132 1.60 -14.43 -3.77
N LEU A 133 2.73 -13.73 -3.61
CA LEU A 133 2.86 -12.57 -2.74
C LEU A 133 3.50 -11.43 -3.52
N ARG A 134 2.83 -10.29 -3.62
CA ARG A 134 3.43 -9.08 -4.18
C ARG A 134 4.27 -8.37 -3.12
N ILE A 135 5.51 -8.04 -3.49
CA ILE A 135 6.43 -7.25 -2.68
C ILE A 135 6.89 -6.06 -3.51
N TYR A 136 6.96 -4.88 -2.91
CA TYR A 136 7.56 -3.71 -3.53
C TYR A 136 7.99 -2.67 -2.48
N PHE A 137 8.65 -1.61 -2.91
CA PHE A 137 9.16 -0.55 -2.06
C PHE A 137 8.48 0.76 -2.38
N CYS A 138 8.27 1.58 -1.35
CA CYS A 138 7.65 2.89 -1.45
C CYS A 138 8.49 3.94 -0.74
N GLU A 139 8.83 4.99 -1.47
CA GLU A 139 9.37 6.23 -0.94
C GLU A 139 8.24 7.25 -0.79
N HIS A 140 8.04 7.77 0.42
CA HIS A 140 7.10 8.84 0.70
C HIS A 140 7.79 10.19 0.57
N LEU A 141 7.46 10.96 -0.47
CA LEU A 141 8.03 12.29 -0.70
C LEU A 141 7.33 13.38 0.14
N THR A 142 6.12 13.10 0.60
CA THR A 142 5.29 14.03 1.39
C THR A 142 4.58 13.27 2.53
N PRO A 143 5.34 12.66 3.48
CA PRO A 143 4.75 11.82 4.53
C PRO A 143 3.80 12.60 5.45
N GLU A 144 3.99 13.90 5.61
CA GLU A 144 3.13 14.78 6.40
C GLU A 144 1.68 14.86 5.90
N TYR A 145 1.42 14.48 4.66
CA TYR A 145 0.06 14.41 4.10
C TYR A 145 -0.61 13.04 4.32
N LEU A 146 0.09 12.10 4.97
CA LEU A 146 -0.43 10.77 5.32
C LEU A 146 -0.57 10.60 6.83
N TRP A 147 0.48 10.90 7.60
CA TRP A 147 0.50 10.73 9.05
C TRP A 147 0.19 12.06 9.75
N PHE A 148 -1.04 12.20 10.22
CA PHE A 148 -1.51 13.30 11.04
C PHE A 148 -2.59 12.81 12.02
N ASP A 149 -2.79 13.56 13.11
CA ASP A 149 -3.55 13.11 14.28
C ASP A 149 -4.96 12.58 13.99
N GLU A 150 -5.68 13.19 13.05
CA GLU A 150 -7.08 12.84 12.78
C GLU A 150 -7.24 11.46 12.15
N VAL A 151 -6.24 10.98 11.41
CA VAL A 151 -6.33 9.70 10.69
C VAL A 151 -5.69 8.53 11.45
N THR A 152 -4.81 8.83 12.44
CA THR A 152 -4.14 7.80 13.25
C THR A 152 -4.89 7.43 14.51
N LYS A 153 -5.95 8.19 14.87
CA LYS A 153 -6.79 7.92 16.04
C LYS A 153 -8.04 7.16 15.64
N HIS A 154 -8.25 6.00 16.27
CA HIS A 154 -9.36 5.11 15.97
C HIS A 154 -10.28 4.92 17.19
N PRO A 155 -11.63 4.87 16.99
CA PRO A 155 -12.58 4.58 18.07
C PRO A 155 -12.30 3.30 18.85
N ASN A 156 -11.72 2.28 18.21
CA ASN A 156 -11.36 1.01 18.86
C ASN A 156 -10.01 1.06 19.61
N ASN A 157 -9.32 2.20 19.65
CA ASN A 157 -8.01 2.40 20.25
C ASN A 157 -6.91 1.45 19.73
N LYS A 158 -7.03 0.97 18.49
CA LYS A 158 -6.04 0.11 17.81
C LYS A 158 -5.29 0.94 16.78
N ASN A 159 -4.02 1.20 17.05
CA ASN A 159 -3.17 2.04 16.20
C ASN A 159 -1.82 1.37 15.85
N HIS A 160 -1.68 0.08 16.13
CA HIS A 160 -0.43 -0.65 15.92
C HIS A 160 -0.67 -1.99 15.22
N LEU A 161 0.15 -2.30 14.21
CA LEU A 161 0.23 -3.61 13.58
C LEU A 161 1.25 -4.46 14.36
N GLN A 162 0.78 -5.53 14.97
CA GLN A 162 1.61 -6.41 15.81
C GLN A 162 2.45 -7.38 14.98
N GLU A 163 1.81 -8.05 14.03
CA GLU A 163 2.45 -9.09 13.21
C GLU A 163 1.69 -9.32 11.90
N ILE A 164 2.37 -9.88 10.93
CA ILE A 164 1.80 -10.38 9.69
C ILE A 164 2.14 -11.85 9.58
N VAL A 165 1.13 -12.70 9.45
CA VAL A 165 1.30 -14.14 9.30
C VAL A 165 1.08 -14.53 7.85
N ILE A 166 2.07 -15.16 7.24
CA ILE A 166 1.99 -15.67 5.86
C ILE A 166 1.93 -17.18 5.91
N ALA A 167 0.85 -17.76 5.39
CA ALA A 167 0.75 -19.20 5.19
C ALA A 167 1.42 -19.58 3.87
N SER A 168 2.32 -20.54 3.92
CA SER A 168 3.04 -21.03 2.75
C SER A 168 3.12 -22.55 2.73
N PRO A 169 3.05 -23.20 1.55
CA PRO A 169 3.32 -24.63 1.42
C PRO A 169 4.74 -25.03 1.79
N ASP A 170 5.71 -24.11 1.58
CA ASP A 170 7.11 -24.25 1.99
C ASP A 170 7.58 -22.98 2.69
N PRO A 171 7.42 -22.90 4.02
CA PRO A 171 7.83 -21.72 4.79
C PRO A 171 9.34 -21.44 4.74
N CYS A 172 10.17 -22.46 4.62
CA CYS A 172 11.64 -22.28 4.53
C CYS A 172 12.02 -21.60 3.21
N GLN A 173 11.44 -22.00 2.10
CA GLN A 173 11.66 -21.37 0.79
C GLN A 173 11.10 -19.94 0.75
N THR A 174 9.95 -19.72 1.40
CA THR A 174 9.31 -18.39 1.41
C THR A 174 10.09 -17.38 2.26
N ALA A 175 10.82 -17.85 3.30
CA ALA A 175 11.57 -17.00 4.23
C ALA A 175 13.00 -16.68 3.75
N ASN A 176 13.54 -17.36 2.74
CA ASN A 176 14.87 -17.18 2.18
C ASN A 176 14.82 -16.35 0.88
#